data_f59d4b255cbdee4df3613021e7caa19c
#
_entry.id   f59d4b255cbdee4df3613021e7caa19c
#
_cell.length_a   1.000
_cell.length_b   1.000
_cell.length_c   1.000
_cell.angle_alpha   90.00
_cell.angle_beta   90.00
_cell.angle_gamma   90.00
#
_symmetry.space_group_name_H-M   'P 1'
#
loop_
_entity.id
_entity.type
_entity.pdbx_description
1 polymer ?
#
loop_
_entity_poly.entity_id
_entity_poly.type
_entity_poly.pdbx_seq_one_letter_code
_entity_poly.pdbx_strand_id
1 'polypeptide(L)'
;MADLMGLAEIAARLSVDNRTVRRLIAQESETLGIEIQRGKGDKVLLSRDDAERLIASYVARRGPQTGGSDDASKFDRFGFFYLIQLIPEALPNRVKIGFADNVERRLNEHRTAAPTAKLLRAWPCKRSWDYAAMDSITKEGCRLVLNEVFEGDINEFLSRAESFFSVMPSPDAQRELSEHSPLYEPDDQNEGTQPESDA
;
A
#
# COMPACT_ATOMS: atom_id res chain seq x y z
N MET A 1 17.97 -1.34 -35.36
CA MET A 1 18.00 -0.48 -34.18
C MET A 1 17.58 -1.35 -33.01
N ALA A 2 18.35 -1.33 -31.90
CA ALA A 2 17.96 -2.10 -30.72
C ALA A 2 16.64 -1.53 -30.18
N ASP A 3 15.69 -2.40 -29.92
CA ASP A 3 14.43 -2.06 -29.30
C ASP A 3 14.69 -1.85 -27.80
N LEU A 4 14.63 -0.61 -27.35
CA LEU A 4 15.00 -0.20 -25.99
C LEU A 4 13.73 0.13 -25.18
N MET A 5 13.68 -0.38 -23.97
CA MET A 5 12.57 -0.18 -23.03
C MET A 5 13.01 0.77 -21.90
N GLY A 6 12.20 1.78 -21.60
CA GLY A 6 12.44 2.73 -20.52
C GLY A 6 11.84 2.29 -19.19
N LEU A 7 12.33 2.92 -18.09
CA LEU A 7 11.83 2.61 -16.72
C LEU A 7 10.30 2.72 -16.60
N ALA A 8 9.69 3.72 -17.22
CA ALA A 8 8.24 3.93 -17.12
C ALA A 8 7.44 2.79 -17.76
N GLU A 9 7.95 2.23 -18.87
CA GLU A 9 7.31 1.11 -19.56
C GLU A 9 7.44 -0.19 -18.73
N ILE A 10 8.64 -0.44 -18.16
CA ILE A 10 8.86 -1.58 -17.26
C ILE A 10 7.98 -1.44 -16.01
N ALA A 11 7.91 -0.25 -15.42
CA ALA A 11 7.08 0.05 -14.26
C ALA A 11 5.59 -0.23 -14.52
N ALA A 12 5.09 0.21 -15.67
CA ALA A 12 3.71 -0.06 -16.09
C ALA A 12 3.42 -1.56 -16.23
N ARG A 13 4.33 -2.32 -16.83
CA ARG A 13 4.17 -3.78 -17.02
C ARG A 13 4.21 -4.56 -15.70
N LEU A 14 4.97 -4.07 -14.72
CA LEU A 14 5.07 -4.67 -13.39
C LEU A 14 4.03 -4.13 -12.40
N SER A 15 3.25 -3.12 -12.78
CA SER A 15 2.33 -2.39 -11.89
C SER A 15 3.03 -1.86 -10.62
N VAL A 16 4.22 -1.26 -10.81
CA VAL A 16 5.04 -0.69 -9.75
C VAL A 16 5.50 0.73 -10.12
N ASP A 17 6.08 1.45 -9.18
CA ASP A 17 6.69 2.76 -9.45
C ASP A 17 8.11 2.66 -10.04
N ASN A 18 8.57 3.75 -10.66
CA ASN A 18 9.92 3.83 -11.26
C ASN A 18 11.05 3.63 -10.24
N ARG A 19 10.84 3.95 -8.98
CA ARG A 19 11.82 3.77 -7.90
C ARG A 19 12.02 2.29 -7.60
N THR A 20 10.93 1.54 -7.61
CA THR A 20 10.96 0.08 -7.47
C THR A 20 11.73 -0.55 -8.62
N VAL A 21 11.49 -0.13 -9.88
CA VAL A 21 12.24 -0.64 -11.04
C VAL A 21 13.74 -0.32 -10.93
N ARG A 22 14.11 0.89 -10.52
CA ARG A 22 15.52 1.25 -10.29
C ARG A 22 16.18 0.35 -9.24
N ARG A 23 15.47 0.05 -8.14
CA ARG A 23 15.96 -0.85 -7.10
C ARG A 23 16.13 -2.27 -7.62
N LEU A 24 15.21 -2.77 -8.42
CA LEU A 24 15.30 -4.09 -9.05
C LEU A 24 16.51 -4.18 -9.97
N ILE A 25 16.72 -3.18 -10.84
CA ILE A 25 17.88 -3.12 -11.71
C ILE A 25 19.18 -3.15 -10.87
N ALA A 26 19.27 -2.34 -9.82
CA ALA A 26 20.45 -2.28 -8.97
C ALA A 26 20.72 -3.60 -8.22
N GLN A 27 19.70 -4.36 -7.88
CA GLN A 27 19.82 -5.64 -7.17
C GLN A 27 20.11 -6.83 -8.10
N GLU A 28 19.67 -6.78 -9.35
CA GLU A 28 19.62 -7.97 -10.21
C GLU A 28 20.46 -7.86 -11.47
N SER A 29 20.95 -6.67 -11.81
CA SER A 29 21.73 -6.48 -13.06
C SER A 29 22.94 -7.39 -13.16
N GLU A 30 23.68 -7.60 -12.07
CA GLU A 30 24.82 -8.51 -12.05
C GLU A 30 24.38 -9.97 -12.19
N THR A 31 23.39 -10.38 -11.44
CA THR A 31 22.92 -11.78 -11.42
C THR A 31 22.28 -12.20 -12.74
N LEU A 32 21.57 -11.28 -13.40
CA LEU A 32 20.88 -11.52 -14.66
C LEU A 32 21.73 -11.14 -15.89
N GLY A 33 22.91 -10.56 -15.70
CA GLY A 33 23.76 -10.07 -16.78
C GLY A 33 23.07 -8.99 -17.63
N ILE A 34 22.36 -8.04 -16.97
CA ILE A 34 21.61 -6.98 -17.63
C ILE A 34 22.54 -5.81 -17.95
N GLU A 35 22.58 -5.39 -19.21
CA GLU A 35 23.28 -4.19 -19.64
C GLU A 35 22.41 -2.94 -19.53
N ILE A 36 22.88 -1.98 -18.71
CA ILE A 36 22.19 -0.69 -18.52
C ILE A 36 22.72 0.30 -19.54
N GLN A 37 21.85 0.77 -20.44
CA GLN A 37 22.16 1.83 -21.37
C GLN A 37 21.69 3.18 -20.84
N ARG A 38 22.43 4.24 -21.14
CA ARG A 38 22.06 5.60 -20.78
C ARG A 38 21.69 6.40 -22.01
N GLY A 39 20.43 6.85 -22.05
CA GLY A 39 19.90 7.70 -23.09
C GLY A 39 20.09 9.19 -22.80
N LYS A 40 19.63 10.03 -23.73
CA LYS A 40 19.67 11.50 -23.59
C LYS A 40 18.99 11.95 -22.28
N GLY A 41 19.70 12.73 -21.47
CA GLY A 41 19.22 13.21 -20.16
C GLY A 41 19.32 12.16 -19.06
N ASP A 42 20.34 11.29 -19.10
CA ASP A 42 20.65 10.25 -18.10
C ASP A 42 19.48 9.24 -17.89
N LYS A 43 18.64 9.06 -18.91
CA LYS A 43 17.54 8.08 -18.86
C LYS A 43 18.12 6.66 -18.89
N VAL A 44 17.71 5.86 -17.91
CA VAL A 44 18.03 4.44 -17.88
C VAL A 44 17.16 3.71 -18.91
N LEU A 45 17.81 2.96 -19.79
CA LEU A 45 17.20 2.15 -20.84
C LEU A 45 17.78 0.73 -20.78
N LEU A 46 16.96 -0.26 -21.00
CA LEU A 46 17.37 -1.66 -21.15
C LEU A 46 17.02 -2.14 -22.56
N SER A 47 17.78 -3.11 -23.07
CA SER A 47 17.32 -3.85 -24.24
C SER A 47 15.98 -4.53 -23.90
N ARG A 48 15.14 -4.80 -24.92
CA ARG A 48 13.88 -5.50 -24.68
C ARG A 48 14.12 -6.85 -23.99
N ASP A 49 15.13 -7.59 -24.41
CA ASP A 49 15.48 -8.90 -23.84
C ASP A 49 15.90 -8.78 -22.36
N ASP A 50 16.67 -7.76 -22.01
CA ASP A 50 17.08 -7.51 -20.63
C ASP A 50 15.89 -7.08 -19.75
N ALA A 51 15.01 -6.25 -20.30
CA ALA A 51 13.79 -5.84 -19.62
C ALA A 51 12.86 -7.04 -19.38
N GLU A 52 12.68 -7.93 -20.37
CA GLU A 52 11.89 -9.16 -20.22
C GLU A 52 12.49 -10.12 -19.18
N ARG A 53 13.82 -10.26 -19.15
CA ARG A 53 14.50 -11.07 -18.11
C ARG A 53 14.28 -10.49 -16.71
N LEU A 54 14.37 -9.18 -16.56
CA LEU A 54 14.10 -8.50 -15.29
C LEU A 54 12.63 -8.69 -14.85
N ILE A 55 11.69 -8.52 -15.78
CA ILE A 55 10.27 -8.72 -15.55
C ILE A 55 10.00 -10.18 -15.15
N ALA A 56 10.54 -11.14 -15.89
CA ALA A 56 10.37 -12.56 -15.61
C ALA A 56 10.94 -12.96 -14.22
N SER A 57 12.12 -12.45 -13.87
CA SER A 57 12.72 -12.67 -12.54
C SER A 57 11.85 -12.09 -11.42
N TYR A 58 11.35 -10.89 -11.60
CA TYR A 58 10.47 -10.26 -10.63
C TYR A 58 9.16 -11.04 -10.44
N VAL A 59 8.54 -11.47 -11.55
CA VAL A 59 7.30 -12.27 -11.54
C VAL A 59 7.55 -13.65 -10.91
N ALA A 60 8.67 -14.31 -11.25
CA ALA A 60 9.00 -15.64 -10.71
C ALA A 60 9.21 -15.61 -9.18
N ARG A 61 9.80 -14.54 -8.64
CA ARG A 61 9.98 -14.39 -7.18
C ARG A 61 8.68 -14.08 -6.44
N ARG A 62 7.74 -13.43 -7.10
CA ARG A 62 6.42 -13.15 -6.53
C ARG A 62 5.46 -14.33 -6.67
N GLY A 63 5.83 -15.35 -7.45
CA GLY A 63 4.91 -16.39 -7.87
C GLY A 63 3.95 -15.89 -8.97
N PRO A 64 3.18 -16.77 -9.62
CA PRO A 64 2.16 -16.33 -10.55
C PRO A 64 1.21 -15.40 -9.80
N GLN A 65 1.21 -14.13 -10.17
CA GLN A 65 0.18 -13.20 -9.73
C GLN A 65 -1.13 -13.64 -10.41
N THR A 66 -1.77 -14.65 -9.85
CA THR A 66 -3.20 -14.78 -10.02
C THR A 66 -3.77 -13.50 -9.45
N GLY A 67 -4.15 -12.58 -10.34
CA GLY A 67 -4.70 -11.30 -9.96
C GLY A 67 -5.83 -11.52 -8.98
N GLY A 68 -5.64 -11.13 -7.72
CA GLY A 68 -6.71 -11.13 -6.77
C GLY A 68 -6.38 -11.38 -5.30
N SER A 69 -5.28 -12.07 -4.90
CA SER A 69 -5.17 -12.45 -3.48
C SER A 69 -4.15 -11.66 -2.65
N ASP A 70 -3.03 -11.21 -3.21
CA ASP A 70 -2.01 -10.49 -2.41
C ASP A 70 -2.32 -9.01 -2.19
N ASP A 71 -3.02 -8.36 -3.13
CA ASP A 71 -3.48 -6.99 -2.92
C ASP A 71 -4.69 -6.95 -1.97
N ALA A 72 -5.58 -7.93 -2.02
CA ALA A 72 -6.67 -8.04 -1.05
C ALA A 72 -6.13 -8.20 0.37
N SER A 73 -5.10 -9.01 0.59
CA SER A 73 -4.47 -9.19 1.92
C SER A 73 -3.79 -7.92 2.43
N LYS A 74 -3.24 -7.07 1.54
CA LYS A 74 -2.68 -5.77 1.93
C LYS A 74 -3.74 -4.76 2.32
N PHE A 75 -4.90 -4.79 1.66
CA PHE A 75 -6.03 -3.93 2.01
C PHE A 75 -6.75 -4.39 3.28
N ASP A 76 -6.63 -5.67 3.64
CA ASP A 76 -7.19 -6.24 4.86
C ASP A 76 -6.29 -6.10 6.10
N ARG A 77 -5.12 -5.49 5.96
CA ARG A 77 -4.23 -5.23 7.09
C ARG A 77 -4.86 -4.26 8.07
N PHE A 78 -4.85 -4.66 9.33
CA PHE A 78 -5.21 -3.80 10.45
C PHE A 78 -3.98 -3.10 11.01
N GLY A 79 -4.17 -1.89 11.47
CA GLY A 79 -3.18 -1.05 12.09
C GLY A 79 -3.88 0.15 12.72
N PHE A 80 -3.25 1.31 12.62
CA PHE A 80 -3.76 2.52 13.24
C PHE A 80 -3.66 3.69 12.27
N PHE A 81 -4.74 4.42 12.13
CA PHE A 81 -4.71 5.76 11.60
C PHE A 81 -4.28 6.72 12.71
N TYR A 82 -3.37 7.65 12.42
CA TYR A 82 -2.79 8.50 13.45
C TYR A 82 -2.70 9.97 13.01
N LEU A 83 -2.75 10.84 14.01
CA LEU A 83 -2.41 12.25 13.92
C LEU A 83 -1.18 12.53 14.79
N ILE A 84 -0.08 12.98 14.18
CA ILE A 84 1.17 13.35 14.85
C ILE A 84 1.44 14.84 14.57
N GLN A 85 1.60 15.62 15.62
CA GLN A 85 2.10 16.99 15.55
C GLN A 85 3.62 16.95 15.54
N LEU A 86 4.24 17.45 14.44
CA LEU A 86 5.69 17.25 14.23
C LEU A 86 6.55 18.18 15.10
N ILE A 87 6.22 19.46 15.13
CA ILE A 87 6.99 20.50 15.84
C ILE A 87 6.01 21.40 16.57
N PRO A 88 5.41 20.95 17.71
CA PRO A 88 4.35 21.68 18.39
C PRO A 88 4.73 23.09 18.81
N GLU A 89 5.99 23.33 19.18
CA GLU A 89 6.46 24.63 19.65
C GLU A 89 6.56 25.68 18.55
N ALA A 90 6.95 25.27 17.35
CA ALA A 90 7.18 26.20 16.23
C ALA A 90 6.02 26.19 15.22
N LEU A 91 5.33 25.08 15.07
CA LEU A 91 4.30 24.85 14.08
C LEU A 91 3.06 24.19 14.70
N PRO A 92 2.39 24.88 15.65
CA PRO A 92 1.33 24.26 16.46
C PRO A 92 0.14 23.74 15.67
N ASN A 93 -0.09 24.28 14.47
CA ASN A 93 -1.23 23.94 13.62
C ASN A 93 -0.88 22.92 12.53
N ARG A 94 0.31 22.31 12.58
CA ARG A 94 0.74 21.30 11.59
C ARG A 94 0.69 19.89 12.15
N VAL A 95 -0.01 19.04 11.42
CA VAL A 95 -0.14 17.61 11.75
C VAL A 95 0.29 16.74 10.57
N LYS A 96 0.97 15.67 10.89
CA LYS A 96 1.18 14.53 9.99
C LYS A 96 0.02 13.56 10.21
N ILE A 97 -0.68 13.23 9.14
CA ILE A 97 -1.76 12.24 9.13
C ILE A 97 -1.26 10.99 8.40
N GLY A 98 -1.66 9.81 8.82
CA GLY A 98 -1.30 8.60 8.10
C GLY A 98 -1.71 7.31 8.81
N PHE A 99 -1.30 6.19 8.23
CA PHE A 99 -1.53 4.85 8.70
C PHE A 99 -0.20 4.16 9.09
N ALA A 100 -0.21 3.38 10.16
CA ALA A 100 0.92 2.54 10.57
C ALA A 100 0.43 1.27 11.26
N ASP A 101 1.17 0.17 11.09
CA ASP A 101 0.94 -1.06 11.84
C ASP A 101 1.35 -0.91 13.31
N ASN A 102 2.35 -0.06 13.58
CA ASN A 102 2.83 0.28 14.92
C ASN A 102 3.08 1.79 15.01
N VAL A 103 2.22 2.46 15.77
CA VAL A 103 2.24 3.93 15.93
C VAL A 103 3.45 4.40 16.73
N GLU A 104 3.87 3.65 17.74
CA GLU A 104 5.01 4.02 18.58
C GLU A 104 6.31 4.00 17.77
N ARG A 105 6.54 2.95 16.99
CA ARG A 105 7.67 2.89 16.06
C ARG A 105 7.61 4.05 15.08
N ARG A 106 6.45 4.35 14.53
CA ARG A 106 6.26 5.45 13.57
C ARG A 106 6.54 6.82 14.19
N LEU A 107 6.09 7.04 15.43
CA LEU A 107 6.39 8.26 16.17
C LEU A 107 7.91 8.41 16.39
N ASN A 108 8.60 7.34 16.77
CA ASN A 108 10.05 7.36 16.97
C ASN A 108 10.81 7.62 15.65
N GLU A 109 10.35 7.11 14.52
CA GLU A 109 10.88 7.45 13.20
C GLU A 109 10.77 8.97 12.93
N HIS A 110 9.62 9.58 13.25
CA HIS A 110 9.44 11.03 13.09
C HIS A 110 10.31 11.83 14.06
N ARG A 111 10.53 11.36 15.29
CA ARG A 111 11.40 12.00 16.27
C ARG A 111 12.86 12.07 15.87
N THR A 112 13.31 11.25 14.94
CA THR A 112 14.67 11.34 14.39
C THR A 112 14.89 12.68 13.68
N ALA A 113 13.88 13.22 13.00
CA ALA A 113 13.96 14.50 12.29
C ALA A 113 13.25 15.65 13.04
N ALA A 114 12.30 15.34 13.91
CA ALA A 114 11.50 16.27 14.69
C ALA A 114 11.42 15.76 16.14
N PRO A 115 12.42 16.02 16.98
CA PRO A 115 12.54 15.41 18.33
C PRO A 115 11.34 15.69 19.24
N THR A 116 10.64 16.80 19.03
CA THR A 116 9.46 17.19 19.80
C THR A 116 8.14 16.64 19.27
N ALA A 117 8.20 15.76 18.24
CA ALA A 117 7.01 15.17 17.66
C ALA A 117 6.15 14.47 18.71
N LYS A 118 4.86 14.77 18.67
CA LYS A 118 3.88 14.31 19.66
C LYS A 118 2.72 13.60 18.97
N LEU A 119 2.41 12.40 19.41
CA LEU A 119 1.17 11.73 19.01
C LEU A 119 -0.02 12.48 19.65
N LEU A 120 -0.93 12.95 18.81
CA LEU A 120 -2.18 13.55 19.28
C LEU A 120 -3.21 12.47 19.57
N ARG A 121 -3.43 11.58 18.60
CA ARG A 121 -4.33 10.44 18.74
C ARG A 121 -4.08 9.37 17.66
N ALA A 122 -4.55 8.15 17.94
CA ALA A 122 -4.58 7.06 17.00
C ALA A 122 -5.90 6.27 17.15
N TRP A 123 -6.41 5.76 16.02
CA TRP A 123 -7.63 4.95 15.96
C TRP A 123 -7.31 3.62 15.27
N PRO A 124 -7.84 2.49 15.77
CA PRO A 124 -7.78 1.24 15.03
C PRO A 124 -8.36 1.42 13.63
N CYS A 125 -7.63 0.99 12.63
CA CYS A 125 -7.98 1.29 11.24
C CYS A 125 -7.59 0.12 10.32
N LYS A 126 -8.48 -0.22 9.39
CA LYS A 126 -8.16 -1.09 8.28
C LYS A 126 -7.43 -0.29 7.20
N ARG A 127 -6.40 -0.85 6.58
CA ARG A 127 -5.62 -0.17 5.54
C ARG A 127 -6.48 0.38 4.40
N SER A 128 -7.54 -0.32 4.05
CA SER A 128 -8.49 0.12 3.01
C SER A 128 -9.28 1.39 3.38
N TRP A 129 -9.33 1.77 4.65
CA TRP A 129 -10.03 2.97 5.11
C TRP A 129 -9.15 4.23 5.15
N ASP A 130 -7.82 4.07 5.03
CA ASP A 130 -6.83 5.14 5.17
C ASP A 130 -7.14 6.35 4.28
N TYR A 131 -7.40 6.10 2.99
CA TYR A 131 -7.72 7.18 2.05
C TYR A 131 -9.05 7.87 2.37
N ALA A 132 -10.09 7.11 2.69
CA ALA A 132 -11.40 7.67 3.03
C ALA A 132 -11.35 8.47 4.33
N ALA A 133 -10.59 8.00 5.32
CA ALA A 133 -10.35 8.71 6.57
C ALA A 133 -9.61 10.03 6.30
N MET A 134 -8.50 9.98 5.54
CA MET A 134 -7.72 11.16 5.20
C MET A 134 -8.57 12.19 4.46
N ASP A 135 -9.31 11.77 3.42
CA ASP A 135 -10.18 12.65 2.65
C ASP A 135 -11.28 13.28 3.51
N SER A 136 -11.93 12.49 4.38
CA SER A 136 -12.95 12.99 5.30
C SER A 136 -12.42 14.03 6.28
N ILE A 137 -11.21 13.82 6.81
CA ILE A 137 -10.61 14.69 7.83
C ILE A 137 -10.06 15.97 7.22
N THR A 138 -9.53 15.90 5.98
CA THR A 138 -8.85 17.01 5.32
C THR A 138 -9.70 17.73 4.28
N LYS A 139 -10.98 17.41 4.19
CA LYS A 139 -11.90 17.92 3.16
C LYS A 139 -12.00 19.45 3.12
N GLU A 140 -12.05 20.10 4.28
CA GLU A 140 -12.26 21.54 4.39
C GLU A 140 -11.41 22.15 5.52
N GLY A 141 -11.12 23.45 5.44
CA GLY A 141 -10.49 24.21 6.54
C GLY A 141 -9.02 23.88 6.79
N CYS A 142 -8.35 23.16 5.88
CA CYS A 142 -6.94 22.83 6.01
C CYS A 142 -6.20 22.96 4.67
N ARG A 143 -4.87 23.03 4.75
CA ARG A 143 -3.98 23.13 3.61
C ARG A 143 -2.95 22.02 3.65
N LEU A 144 -2.83 21.27 2.55
CA LEU A 144 -1.72 20.32 2.36
C LEU A 144 -0.40 21.11 2.24
N VAL A 145 0.54 20.85 3.11
CA VAL A 145 1.86 21.50 3.13
C VAL A 145 2.87 20.67 2.32
N LEU A 146 3.02 19.40 2.67
CA LEU A 146 3.94 18.48 2.01
C LEU A 146 3.56 17.04 2.32
N ASN A 147 3.42 16.20 1.29
CA ASN A 147 2.99 14.80 1.43
C ASN A 147 1.72 14.71 2.29
N GLU A 148 1.73 14.03 3.38
CA GLU A 148 0.59 13.86 4.29
C GLU A 148 0.69 14.79 5.52
N VAL A 149 1.34 15.96 5.37
CA VAL A 149 1.43 17.02 6.38
C VAL A 149 0.44 18.12 6.05
N PHE A 150 -0.49 18.37 6.95
CA PHE A 150 -1.55 19.36 6.81
C PHE A 150 -1.42 20.46 7.84
N GLU A 151 -1.86 21.65 7.49
CA GLU A 151 -1.96 22.82 8.36
C GLU A 151 -3.42 23.22 8.50
N GLY A 152 -3.91 23.32 9.72
CA GLY A 152 -5.29 23.65 10.05
C GLY A 152 -5.55 23.62 11.54
N ASP A 153 -6.81 23.71 11.95
CA ASP A 153 -7.20 23.58 13.34
C ASP A 153 -7.11 22.13 13.81
N ILE A 154 -6.27 21.89 14.82
CA ILE A 154 -6.05 20.55 15.38
C ILE A 154 -7.33 19.95 15.98
N ASN A 155 -8.16 20.78 16.63
CA ASN A 155 -9.39 20.32 17.24
C ASN A 155 -10.40 19.89 16.18
N GLU A 156 -10.42 20.57 15.03
CA GLU A 156 -11.23 20.14 13.89
C GLU A 156 -10.74 18.81 13.30
N PHE A 157 -9.43 18.63 13.13
CA PHE A 157 -8.88 17.34 12.69
C PHE A 157 -9.26 16.21 13.63
N LEU A 158 -9.12 16.41 14.94
CA LEU A 158 -9.49 15.42 15.95
C LEU A 158 -11.00 15.12 15.93
N SER A 159 -11.83 16.16 15.88
CA SER A 159 -13.30 16.00 15.87
C SER A 159 -13.78 15.25 14.65
N ARG A 160 -13.25 15.56 13.46
CA ARG A 160 -13.59 14.86 12.21
C ARG A 160 -13.12 13.41 12.23
N ALA A 161 -11.91 13.15 12.75
CA ALA A 161 -11.40 11.80 12.91
C ALA A 161 -12.28 10.98 13.87
N GLU A 162 -12.66 11.55 15.03
CA GLU A 162 -13.59 10.88 15.95
C GLU A 162 -14.92 10.56 15.26
N SER A 163 -15.47 11.51 14.53
CA SER A 163 -16.73 11.31 13.81
C SER A 163 -16.62 10.20 12.77
N PHE A 164 -15.52 10.17 12.01
CA PHE A 164 -15.27 9.14 11.01
C PHE A 164 -15.14 7.75 11.67
N PHE A 165 -14.29 7.62 12.68
CA PHE A 165 -14.01 6.33 13.30
C PHE A 165 -15.13 5.83 14.22
N SER A 166 -16.02 6.72 14.69
CA SER A 166 -17.19 6.31 15.49
C SER A 166 -18.21 5.49 14.70
N VAL A 167 -18.25 5.62 13.37
CA VAL A 167 -19.16 4.86 12.49
C VAL A 167 -18.50 3.67 11.82
N MET A 168 -17.18 3.53 11.97
CA MET A 168 -16.45 2.38 11.41
C MET A 168 -16.60 1.15 12.30
N PRO A 169 -16.71 -0.05 11.70
CA PRO A 169 -16.78 -1.29 12.45
C PRO A 169 -15.53 -1.48 13.32
N SER A 170 -15.72 -1.97 14.55
CA SER A 170 -14.58 -2.35 15.40
C SER A 170 -13.74 -3.43 14.71
N PRO A 171 -12.40 -3.32 14.69
CA PRO A 171 -11.53 -4.36 14.17
C PRO A 171 -11.77 -5.74 14.82
N ASP A 172 -12.08 -5.76 16.11
CA ASP A 172 -12.34 -7.00 16.85
C ASP A 172 -13.66 -7.66 16.38
N ALA A 173 -14.72 -6.86 16.15
CA ALA A 173 -15.99 -7.37 15.62
C ALA A 173 -15.85 -7.95 14.20
N GLN A 174 -14.96 -7.40 13.37
CA GLN A 174 -14.71 -7.94 12.03
C GLN A 174 -13.88 -9.23 12.05
N ARG A 175 -13.00 -9.38 13.03
CA ARG A 175 -12.22 -10.60 13.21
C ARG A 175 -13.13 -11.77 13.62
N GLU A 176 -14.06 -11.53 14.53
CA GLU A 176 -15.07 -12.52 14.92
C GLU A 176 -15.97 -12.93 13.75
N LEU A 177 -16.38 -11.99 12.90
CA LEU A 177 -17.20 -12.27 11.71
C LEU A 177 -16.44 -13.08 10.66
N SER A 178 -15.13 -12.84 10.49
CA SER A 178 -14.31 -13.61 9.53
C SER A 178 -13.99 -15.02 10.02
N GLU A 179 -13.89 -15.23 11.34
CA GLU A 179 -13.67 -16.55 11.94
C GLU A 179 -14.94 -17.41 11.97
N HIS A 180 -16.13 -16.79 11.89
CA HIS A 180 -17.45 -17.47 11.90
C HIS A 180 -18.14 -17.48 10.54
N SER A 181 -17.47 -17.03 9.46
CA SER A 181 -18.01 -17.16 8.11
C SER A 181 -18.00 -18.63 7.72
N PRO A 182 -19.13 -19.30 7.49
CA PRO A 182 -19.13 -20.68 7.05
C PRO A 182 -18.38 -20.76 5.74
N LEU A 183 -17.31 -21.55 5.72
CA LEU A 183 -16.63 -21.92 4.49
C LEU A 183 -17.69 -22.43 3.52
N TYR A 184 -17.79 -21.79 2.35
CA TYR A 184 -18.58 -22.33 1.25
C TYR A 184 -17.97 -23.69 0.89
N GLU A 185 -18.58 -24.76 1.36
CA GLU A 185 -18.29 -26.09 0.86
C GLU A 185 -18.94 -26.21 -0.52
N PRO A 186 -18.18 -26.37 -1.61
CA PRO A 186 -18.80 -26.65 -2.89
C PRO A 186 -19.54 -27.97 -2.80
N ASP A 187 -20.81 -27.95 -3.15
CA ASP A 187 -21.70 -29.11 -3.23
C ASP A 187 -21.13 -30.12 -4.23
N ASP A 188 -20.37 -31.08 -3.75
CA ASP A 188 -19.80 -32.19 -4.50
C ASP A 188 -20.86 -33.33 -4.63
N GLN A 189 -22.06 -32.97 -5.11
CA GLN A 189 -23.11 -33.92 -5.48
C GLN A 189 -23.35 -33.88 -6.98
N ASN A 190 -22.40 -34.38 -7.76
CA ASN A 190 -22.71 -34.87 -9.10
C ASN A 190 -22.22 -36.31 -9.24
N GLU A 191 -22.85 -37.24 -8.50
CA GLU A 191 -22.75 -38.63 -8.81
C GLU A 191 -23.50 -38.91 -10.13
N GLY A 192 -22.69 -39.11 -11.17
CA GLY A 192 -23.16 -39.48 -12.50
C GLY A 192 -23.88 -40.83 -12.47
N THR A 193 -25.17 -40.80 -12.66
CA THR A 193 -25.97 -41.97 -13.04
C THR A 193 -25.52 -42.46 -14.38
N GLN A 194 -24.85 -43.59 -14.46
CA GLN A 194 -24.60 -44.31 -15.74
C GLN A 194 -25.91 -44.97 -16.18
N PRO A 195 -26.29 -44.89 -17.44
CA PRO A 195 -27.39 -45.66 -17.98
C PRO A 195 -26.91 -47.10 -18.21
N GLU A 196 -27.56 -48.07 -17.55
CA GLU A 196 -27.47 -49.46 -17.90
C GLU A 196 -27.97 -49.67 -19.33
N SER A 197 -27.13 -50.25 -20.16
CA SER A 197 -27.52 -50.73 -21.50
C SER A 197 -27.92 -52.20 -21.38
N ASP A 198 -29.22 -52.48 -21.43
CA ASP A 198 -29.75 -53.78 -21.74
C ASP A 198 -29.72 -54.00 -23.25
N ALA A 199 -29.12 -55.12 -23.64
CA ALA A 199 -29.33 -55.81 -24.91
C ALA A 199 -29.42 -57.30 -24.70
#